data_e78d19df81f68eaff56816e8033341f4
#
_entry.id   e78d19df81f68eaff56816e8033341f4
#
_cell.length_a   1.000
_cell.length_b   1.000
_cell.length_c   1.000
_cell.angle_alpha   90.00
_cell.angle_beta   90.00
_cell.angle_gamma   90.00
#
_symmetry.space_group_name_H-M   'P 1'
#
loop_
_entity.id
_entity.type
_entity.pdbx_description
1 polymer ?
#
loop_
_entity_poly.entity_id
_entity_poly.type
_entity_poly.pdbx_seq_one_letter_code
_entity_poly.pdbx_strand_id
1 'polypeptide(L)'
;MIRVLTGIGFATVVAIGAGLASNSAPVLSTAGGLGSRASVDSSDTVTRVSMHNVNFYIIPQAALRIRTMRGTMRSLKGGPVVFDDKNSFVIGLDYAEIGLNGNDISELMNRHIFAYPGAPLKHLKVRTAGSRVVQSGVMHKILDIPFEITADVSVTPEGLIRLHPVKTRILGVNGNDLMKAFHLSLEKILDLSKAKGVTVKGNDILLDPVKILPPPAIEGHATAVRTDGDELVQTFGSPADAPALVPPDTAAGPYMFYKGGTLHFGKLLMLDAEMQIVDARPSTWFDFSLDRYKEQLVAGYSRTLSDLGLEVYMVGLDKLASRVGQIDSPGGHPKQ
;
A
#
# COMPACT_ATOMS: atom_id res chain seq x y z
N MET A 1 8.57 45.00 30.37
CA MET A 1 7.52 46.01 30.13
C MET A 1 6.38 45.29 29.43
N ILE A 2 5.35 44.91 30.19
CA ILE A 2 3.99 45.50 30.24
C ILE A 2 3.14 45.11 29.02
N ARG A 3 2.06 44.46 29.08
CA ARG A 3 0.86 44.03 29.87
C ARG A 3 -0.16 43.52 28.83
N VAL A 4 -0.78 42.34 29.00
CA VAL A 4 -2.05 42.01 29.69
C VAL A 4 -3.29 42.73 29.17
N LEU A 5 -4.35 41.99 28.81
CA LEU A 5 -5.75 42.01 29.26
C LEU A 5 -6.63 41.22 28.24
N THR A 6 -7.25 40.10 28.62
CA THR A 6 -8.50 39.83 29.35
C THR A 6 -9.81 40.35 28.72
N GLY A 7 -10.79 39.44 28.68
CA GLY A 7 -12.23 39.71 28.59
C GLY A 7 -13.00 38.54 27.97
N ILE A 8 -13.53 37.57 28.67
CA ILE A 8 -14.76 37.36 29.44
C ILE A 8 -16.04 37.68 28.63
N GLY A 9 -16.92 36.70 28.54
CA GLY A 9 -18.31 36.88 28.13
C GLY A 9 -19.14 35.59 28.11
N PHE A 10 -19.64 35.15 29.28
CA PHE A 10 -20.73 34.20 29.47
C PHE A 10 -22.06 34.80 29.07
N ALA A 11 -22.97 34.01 28.49
CA ALA A 11 -24.42 34.22 28.70
C ALA A 11 -25.19 32.92 28.45
N THR A 12 -25.61 32.31 29.52
CA THR A 12 -26.65 31.28 29.65
C THR A 12 -28.02 31.96 29.65
N VAL A 13 -28.98 31.46 28.86
CA VAL A 13 -30.41 31.76 29.07
C VAL A 13 -31.21 30.48 29.08
N VAL A 14 -31.74 30.14 30.23
CA VAL A 14 -32.82 29.18 30.47
C VAL A 14 -34.13 29.91 30.42
N ALA A 15 -35.11 29.39 29.70
CA ALA A 15 -36.52 29.80 29.87
C ALA A 15 -37.43 28.57 29.85
N ILE A 16 -38.08 28.38 30.98
CA ILE A 16 -39.17 27.44 31.26
C ILE A 16 -40.49 28.16 30.91
N GLY A 17 -41.42 27.48 30.25
CA GLY A 17 -42.79 28.01 30.09
C GLY A 17 -43.76 26.93 29.66
N ALA A 18 -44.71 26.68 30.56
CA ALA A 18 -45.70 25.60 30.52
C ALA A 18 -46.92 25.91 29.62
N GLY A 19 -47.47 24.85 29.04
CA GLY A 19 -48.86 24.47 28.95
C GLY A 19 -49.84 25.31 28.13
N LEU A 20 -50.51 24.61 27.21
CA LEU A 20 -52.00 24.52 27.17
C LEU A 20 -52.41 23.61 26.01
N ALA A 21 -53.30 22.69 26.28
CA ALA A 21 -53.92 21.77 25.36
C ALA A 21 -54.99 22.47 24.50
N SER A 22 -55.11 22.09 23.22
CA SER A 22 -56.34 22.31 22.41
C SER A 22 -56.50 21.18 21.38
N ASN A 23 -57.60 20.47 21.51
CA ASN A 23 -58.13 19.48 20.56
C ASN A 23 -58.46 20.13 19.22
N SER A 24 -58.07 19.50 18.12
CA SER A 24 -58.75 19.64 16.82
C SER A 24 -58.49 18.40 15.96
N ALA A 25 -59.52 17.88 15.35
CA ALA A 25 -59.65 16.65 14.59
C ALA A 25 -58.92 16.65 13.23
N PRO A 26 -58.83 15.50 12.50
CA PRO A 26 -57.79 15.25 11.51
C PRO A 26 -58.14 15.79 10.12
N VAL A 27 -57.14 16.42 9.50
CA VAL A 27 -57.17 16.70 8.05
C VAL A 27 -56.27 15.64 7.38
N LEU A 28 -56.88 14.80 6.53
CA LEU A 28 -56.17 13.96 5.58
C LEU A 28 -55.40 14.86 4.62
N SER A 29 -54.09 14.84 4.68
CA SER A 29 -53.21 15.39 3.64
C SER A 29 -52.38 14.25 3.05
N THR A 30 -52.72 13.84 1.83
CA THR A 30 -51.86 13.02 0.99
C THR A 30 -50.66 13.84 0.56
N ALA A 31 -49.52 13.67 1.24
CA ALA A 31 -48.24 14.17 0.76
C ALA A 31 -47.35 12.98 0.45
N GLY A 32 -46.93 12.89 -0.81
CA GLY A 32 -46.05 11.87 -1.35
C GLY A 32 -44.76 11.70 -0.52
N GLY A 33 -44.45 10.46 -0.24
CA GLY A 33 -43.25 10.09 0.45
C GLY A 33 -42.00 10.48 -0.31
N LEU A 34 -41.30 11.50 0.21
CA LEU A 34 -39.88 11.68 -0.04
C LEU A 34 -39.15 10.54 0.67
N GLY A 35 -38.50 9.72 -0.15
CA GLY A 35 -37.80 8.53 0.31
C GLY A 35 -36.89 8.81 1.50
N SER A 36 -37.08 8.02 2.53
CA SER A 36 -36.13 7.83 3.62
C SER A 36 -34.75 7.67 2.99
N ARG A 37 -33.84 8.58 3.31
CA ARG A 37 -32.41 8.32 3.11
C ARG A 37 -32.11 7.07 3.90
N ALA A 38 -31.93 5.94 3.20
CA ALA A 38 -31.40 4.74 3.80
C ALA A 38 -30.07 5.16 4.47
N SER A 39 -29.97 4.96 5.76
CA SER A 39 -28.72 5.02 6.48
C SER A 39 -27.82 3.98 5.83
N VAL A 40 -26.74 4.44 5.16
CA VAL A 40 -25.70 3.56 4.61
C VAL A 40 -25.17 2.77 5.82
N ASP A 41 -25.45 1.47 5.83
CA ASP A 41 -24.97 0.57 6.87
C ASP A 41 -23.43 0.58 6.84
N SER A 42 -22.78 0.53 8.00
CA SER A 42 -21.31 0.58 8.08
C SER A 42 -20.61 -0.59 7.33
N SER A 43 -21.37 -1.65 7.00
CA SER A 43 -20.94 -2.76 6.15
C SER A 43 -20.70 -2.32 4.69
N ASP A 44 -21.40 -1.28 4.22
CA ASP A 44 -21.30 -0.79 2.83
C ASP A 44 -20.02 0.00 2.53
N THR A 45 -19.18 0.24 3.53
CA THR A 45 -17.96 1.05 3.40
C THR A 45 -16.68 0.23 3.28
N VAL A 46 -16.75 -1.09 3.49
CA VAL A 46 -15.57 -1.99 3.50
C VAL A 46 -15.64 -2.95 2.34
N THR A 47 -14.66 -2.90 1.47
CA THR A 47 -14.46 -3.87 0.37
C THR A 47 -13.45 -4.91 0.82
N ARG A 48 -13.82 -6.18 0.78
CA ARG A 48 -12.89 -7.30 0.98
C ARG A 48 -12.04 -7.48 -0.26
N VAL A 49 -10.77 -7.80 -0.08
CA VAL A 49 -9.83 -7.99 -1.18
C VAL A 49 -9.04 -9.30 -1.01
N SER A 50 -8.85 -9.99 -2.13
CA SER A 50 -7.94 -11.14 -2.23
C SER A 50 -7.09 -11.00 -3.48
N MET A 51 -5.79 -11.32 -3.36
CA MET A 51 -4.86 -11.32 -4.49
C MET A 51 -4.05 -12.60 -4.50
N HIS A 52 -3.72 -13.06 -5.70
CA HIS A 52 -2.88 -14.23 -5.92
C HIS A 52 -1.94 -14.01 -7.09
N ASN A 53 -0.63 -14.17 -6.84
CA ASN A 53 0.44 -14.02 -7.83
C ASN A 53 0.42 -12.68 -8.57
N VAL A 54 0.42 -11.56 -7.83
CA VAL A 54 0.40 -10.20 -8.38
C VAL A 54 1.71 -9.48 -8.08
N ASN A 55 2.38 -8.94 -9.08
CA ASN A 55 3.42 -7.94 -8.93
C ASN A 55 2.74 -6.56 -8.88
N PHE A 56 2.56 -6.06 -7.67
CA PHE A 56 1.89 -4.78 -7.43
C PHE A 56 2.91 -3.65 -7.41
N TYR A 57 2.98 -2.88 -8.50
CA TYR A 57 3.93 -1.78 -8.63
C TYR A 57 3.51 -0.59 -7.76
N ILE A 58 4.28 -0.34 -6.71
CA ILE A 58 4.09 0.77 -5.75
C ILE A 58 4.77 2.06 -6.21
N ILE A 59 5.86 1.93 -6.95
CA ILE A 59 6.51 2.97 -7.76
C ILE A 59 6.85 2.36 -9.12
N PRO A 60 7.11 3.16 -10.16
CA PRO A 60 7.37 2.61 -11.50
C PRO A 60 8.51 1.60 -11.59
N GLN A 61 9.47 1.64 -10.65
CA GLN A 61 10.67 0.81 -10.65
C GLN A 61 10.68 -0.30 -9.60
N ALA A 62 9.64 -0.38 -8.73
CA ALA A 62 9.60 -1.40 -7.68
C ALA A 62 8.18 -1.94 -7.47
N ALA A 63 8.09 -3.26 -7.35
CA ALA A 63 6.86 -3.98 -7.10
C ALA A 63 6.89 -4.77 -5.79
N LEU A 64 5.75 -4.88 -5.14
CA LEU A 64 5.48 -5.89 -4.13
C LEU A 64 5.07 -7.17 -4.85
N ARG A 65 5.81 -8.24 -4.67
CA ARG A 65 5.50 -9.55 -5.23
C ARG A 65 4.53 -10.28 -4.31
N ILE A 66 3.24 -10.02 -4.48
CA ILE A 66 2.16 -10.58 -3.67
C ILE A 66 1.90 -12.02 -4.10
N ARG A 67 2.40 -13.00 -3.33
CA ARG A 67 2.13 -14.42 -3.56
C ARG A 67 0.68 -14.73 -3.23
N THR A 68 0.25 -14.26 -2.08
CA THR A 68 -1.14 -14.29 -1.64
C THR A 68 -1.40 -13.12 -0.70
N MET A 69 -2.60 -12.58 -0.76
CA MET A 69 -3.07 -11.56 0.17
C MET A 69 -4.57 -11.71 0.37
N ARG A 70 -5.02 -11.54 1.61
CA ARG A 70 -6.42 -11.38 2.01
C ARG A 70 -6.52 -10.23 2.99
N GLY A 71 -7.53 -9.40 2.80
CA GLY A 71 -7.68 -8.23 3.64
C GLY A 71 -8.89 -7.39 3.25
N THR A 72 -8.83 -6.13 3.63
CA THR A 72 -9.91 -5.18 3.41
C THR A 72 -9.39 -3.88 2.81
N MET A 73 -10.25 -3.21 2.07
CA MET A 73 -10.04 -1.83 1.64
C MET A 73 -11.15 -0.97 2.23
N ARG A 74 -10.78 0.16 2.81
CA ARG A 74 -11.75 1.13 3.36
C ARG A 74 -11.39 2.55 2.99
N SER A 75 -12.40 3.36 2.73
CA SER A 75 -12.21 4.78 2.45
C SER A 75 -11.74 5.53 3.70
N LEU A 76 -10.78 6.44 3.53
CA LEU A 76 -10.32 7.38 4.57
C LEU A 76 -11.15 8.66 4.64
N LYS A 77 -11.98 8.91 3.61
CA LYS A 77 -12.76 10.15 3.46
C LYS A 77 -14.26 9.93 3.62
N GLY A 78 -14.69 8.70 3.91
CA GLY A 78 -16.10 8.27 3.79
C GLY A 78 -16.49 8.09 2.32
N GLY A 79 -17.57 7.34 2.07
CA GLY A 79 -18.00 7.01 0.72
C GLY A 79 -17.15 5.91 0.05
N PRO A 80 -17.10 5.85 -1.29
CA PRO A 80 -16.45 4.76 -2.00
C PRO A 80 -14.94 4.73 -1.83
N VAL A 81 -14.35 3.55 -1.97
CA VAL A 81 -12.93 3.38 -2.25
C VAL A 81 -12.68 3.84 -3.69
N VAL A 82 -11.81 4.83 -3.89
CA VAL A 82 -11.55 5.44 -5.20
C VAL A 82 -10.17 5.03 -5.71
N PHE A 83 -10.10 4.18 -6.73
CA PHE A 83 -8.83 3.72 -7.31
C PHE A 83 -7.99 4.85 -7.91
N ASP A 84 -8.63 5.90 -8.38
CA ASP A 84 -7.96 7.07 -8.98
C ASP A 84 -7.26 7.95 -7.94
N ASP A 85 -7.56 7.78 -6.65
CA ASP A 85 -6.96 8.54 -5.56
C ASP A 85 -6.38 7.58 -4.51
N LYS A 86 -5.13 7.19 -4.70
CA LYS A 86 -4.42 6.28 -3.79
C LYS A 86 -4.24 6.82 -2.37
N ASN A 87 -4.53 8.10 -2.12
CA ASN A 87 -4.56 8.71 -0.79
C ASN A 87 -5.97 8.69 -0.16
N SER A 88 -6.97 8.18 -0.86
CA SER A 88 -8.36 8.16 -0.38
C SER A 88 -8.72 6.92 0.41
N PHE A 89 -7.88 5.89 0.43
CA PHE A 89 -8.18 4.60 1.05
C PHE A 89 -6.95 3.97 1.72
N VAL A 90 -7.23 2.98 2.54
CA VAL A 90 -6.24 2.14 3.20
C VAL A 90 -6.52 0.67 2.89
N ILE A 91 -5.46 -0.12 2.79
CA ILE A 91 -5.51 -1.58 2.64
C ILE A 91 -5.11 -2.20 3.98
N GLY A 92 -6.04 -2.88 4.64
CA GLY A 92 -5.77 -3.67 5.84
C GLY A 92 -5.40 -5.11 5.45
N LEU A 93 -4.29 -5.61 5.97
CA LEU A 93 -3.82 -6.97 5.73
C LEU A 93 -4.28 -7.89 6.85
N ASP A 94 -5.18 -8.83 6.56
CA ASP A 94 -5.54 -9.92 7.48
C ASP A 94 -4.51 -11.05 7.37
N TYR A 95 -4.11 -11.38 6.14
CA TYR A 95 -3.01 -12.28 5.83
C TYR A 95 -2.36 -11.88 4.51
N ALA A 96 -1.02 -11.87 4.47
CA ALA A 96 -0.30 -11.73 3.22
C ALA A 96 1.08 -12.39 3.27
N GLU A 97 1.53 -12.90 2.11
CA GLU A 97 2.90 -13.29 1.86
C GLU A 97 3.43 -12.47 0.68
N ILE A 98 4.38 -11.57 0.98
CA ILE A 98 4.86 -10.54 0.04
C ILE A 98 6.38 -10.62 -0.07
N GLY A 99 6.89 -10.83 -1.27
CA GLY A 99 8.31 -10.77 -1.59
C GLY A 99 8.72 -9.40 -2.15
N LEU A 100 9.95 -9.01 -1.89
CA LEU A 100 10.65 -7.93 -2.58
C LEU A 100 12.05 -8.45 -2.94
N ASN A 101 12.42 -8.36 -4.19
CA ASN A 101 13.80 -8.65 -4.58
C ASN A 101 14.74 -7.50 -4.21
N GLY A 102 16.04 -7.75 -4.31
CA GLY A 102 17.05 -6.76 -3.92
C GLY A 102 16.99 -5.47 -4.74
N ASN A 103 16.58 -5.54 -6.01
CA ASN A 103 16.40 -4.36 -6.86
C ASN A 103 15.20 -3.53 -6.41
N ASP A 104 14.03 -4.16 -6.16
CA ASP A 104 12.84 -3.46 -5.69
C ASP A 104 13.09 -2.73 -4.37
N ILE A 105 13.79 -3.40 -3.42
CA ILE A 105 14.18 -2.76 -2.15
C ILE A 105 15.12 -1.57 -2.41
N SER A 106 16.12 -1.74 -3.30
CA SER A 106 17.09 -0.68 -3.61
C SER A 106 16.41 0.55 -4.25
N GLU A 107 15.51 0.33 -5.19
CA GLU A 107 14.75 1.39 -5.84
C GLU A 107 13.81 2.10 -4.85
N LEU A 108 13.11 1.34 -3.98
CA LEU A 108 12.27 1.90 -2.93
C LEU A 108 13.08 2.76 -1.96
N MET A 109 14.25 2.28 -1.53
CA MET A 109 15.13 3.04 -0.64
C MET A 109 15.62 4.34 -1.28
N ASN A 110 16.11 4.28 -2.51
CA ASN A 110 16.71 5.44 -3.19
C ASN A 110 15.68 6.46 -3.68
N ARG A 111 14.48 6.01 -4.13
CA ARG A 111 13.49 6.88 -4.78
C ARG A 111 12.33 7.27 -3.88
N HIS A 112 12.19 6.64 -2.71
CA HIS A 112 11.11 6.96 -1.77
C HIS A 112 11.64 7.22 -0.36
N ILE A 113 12.29 6.25 0.29
CA ILE A 113 12.64 6.35 1.71
C ILE A 113 13.70 7.43 1.96
N PHE A 114 14.76 7.46 1.13
CA PHE A 114 15.88 8.41 1.23
C PHE A 114 15.90 9.47 0.12
N ALA A 115 14.77 9.68 -0.57
CA ALA A 115 14.65 10.66 -1.66
C ALA A 115 14.46 12.11 -1.18
N TYR A 116 14.89 12.46 0.02
CA TYR A 116 14.77 13.81 0.57
C TYR A 116 16.13 14.55 0.58
N PRO A 117 16.13 15.90 0.49
CA PRO A 117 17.36 16.68 0.54
C PRO A 117 18.12 16.46 1.86
N GLY A 118 19.44 16.20 1.76
CA GLY A 118 20.28 15.94 2.92
C GLY A 118 20.16 14.54 3.50
N ALA A 119 19.56 13.59 2.77
CA ALA A 119 19.51 12.19 3.19
C ALA A 119 20.93 11.67 3.47
N PRO A 120 21.16 11.03 4.63
CA PRO A 120 22.49 10.57 5.02
C PRO A 120 22.96 9.33 4.26
N LEU A 121 22.04 8.62 3.58
CA LEU A 121 22.34 7.41 2.82
C LEU A 121 21.97 7.61 1.36
N LYS A 122 22.86 7.20 0.44
CA LYS A 122 22.71 7.35 -1.01
C LYS A 122 23.23 6.11 -1.74
N HIS A 123 22.79 5.94 -2.99
CA HIS A 123 23.26 4.86 -3.86
C HIS A 123 23.14 3.48 -3.23
N LEU A 124 22.03 3.28 -2.53
CA LEU A 124 21.78 2.05 -1.79
C LEU A 124 21.50 0.90 -2.74
N LYS A 125 22.15 -0.23 -2.47
CA LYS A 125 21.93 -1.51 -3.15
C LYS A 125 21.73 -2.59 -2.11
N VAL A 126 20.71 -3.42 -2.31
CA VAL A 126 20.35 -4.52 -1.43
C VAL A 126 20.40 -5.83 -2.21
N ARG A 127 20.87 -6.89 -1.58
CA ARG A 127 20.80 -8.25 -2.10
C ARG A 127 20.68 -9.24 -0.94
N THR A 128 20.15 -10.39 -1.22
CA THR A 128 20.17 -11.53 -0.31
C THR A 128 21.50 -12.27 -0.37
N ALA A 129 21.91 -12.91 0.72
CA ALA A 129 23.11 -13.74 0.78
C ALA A 129 22.87 -14.89 1.79
N GLY A 130 22.37 -16.01 1.31
CA GLY A 130 21.85 -17.08 2.16
C GLY A 130 20.66 -16.56 2.98
N SER A 131 20.69 -16.75 4.29
CA SER A 131 19.64 -16.26 5.22
C SER A 131 19.81 -14.77 5.61
N ARG A 132 20.73 -14.04 4.97
CA ARG A 132 21.09 -12.66 5.32
C ARG A 132 20.78 -11.69 4.22
N VAL A 133 20.70 -10.42 4.60
CA VAL A 133 20.65 -9.30 3.68
C VAL A 133 21.98 -8.58 3.67
N VAL A 134 22.47 -8.24 2.49
CA VAL A 134 23.64 -7.38 2.30
C VAL A 134 23.18 -6.07 1.69
N GLN A 135 23.49 -4.98 2.38
CA GLN A 135 23.23 -3.62 1.94
C GLN A 135 24.55 -2.90 1.73
N SER A 136 24.72 -2.29 0.58
CA SER A 136 25.81 -1.39 0.28
C SER A 136 25.30 -0.01 -0.13
N GLY A 137 26.17 1.00 -0.04
CA GLY A 137 25.83 2.36 -0.41
C GLY A 137 26.89 3.35 0.01
N VAL A 138 26.50 4.61 0.05
CA VAL A 138 27.33 5.73 0.48
C VAL A 138 26.66 6.43 1.65
N MET A 139 27.36 6.56 2.76
CA MET A 139 26.96 7.37 3.91
C MET A 139 27.58 8.76 3.76
N HIS A 140 26.72 9.78 3.73
CA HIS A 140 27.13 11.18 3.68
C HIS A 140 26.99 11.83 5.04
N LYS A 141 28.12 12.25 5.65
CA LYS A 141 28.11 13.04 6.88
C LYS A 141 28.88 14.35 6.66
N ILE A 142 30.20 14.30 6.59
CA ILE A 142 31.10 15.38 6.18
C ILE A 142 31.78 15.00 4.86
N LEU A 143 32.04 13.71 4.70
CA LEU A 143 32.59 13.08 3.51
C LEU A 143 31.70 11.93 3.09
N ASP A 144 31.79 11.55 1.83
CA ASP A 144 31.11 10.38 1.29
C ASP A 144 31.91 9.12 1.64
N ILE A 145 31.29 8.26 2.43
CA ILE A 145 31.89 7.04 2.97
C ILE A 145 31.19 5.82 2.39
N PRO A 146 31.78 5.10 1.44
CA PRO A 146 31.20 3.86 0.92
C PRO A 146 31.19 2.78 2.00
N PHE A 147 30.09 2.06 2.14
CA PHE A 147 29.91 1.00 3.12
C PHE A 147 29.25 -0.25 2.53
N GLU A 148 29.47 -1.39 3.20
CA GLU A 148 28.73 -2.63 3.02
C GLU A 148 28.41 -3.21 4.40
N ILE A 149 27.11 -3.52 4.63
CA ILE A 149 26.62 -4.15 5.85
C ILE A 149 25.99 -5.49 5.49
N THR A 150 26.39 -6.55 6.20
CA THR A 150 25.69 -7.84 6.19
C THR A 150 24.89 -7.92 7.49
N ALA A 151 23.60 -8.20 7.40
CA ALA A 151 22.71 -8.23 8.55
C ALA A 151 21.86 -9.52 8.59
N ASP A 152 21.66 -10.02 9.80
CA ASP A 152 20.60 -10.98 10.08
C ASP A 152 19.24 -10.25 10.06
N VAL A 153 18.19 -10.97 9.61
CA VAL A 153 16.85 -10.42 9.48
C VAL A 153 15.90 -11.19 10.39
N SER A 154 15.07 -10.47 11.13
CA SER A 154 14.06 -11.04 12.02
C SER A 154 12.86 -10.09 12.16
N VAL A 155 11.77 -10.58 12.76
CA VAL A 155 10.61 -9.76 13.12
C VAL A 155 10.63 -9.51 14.62
N THR A 156 10.33 -8.29 15.03
CA THR A 156 10.13 -7.94 16.44
C THR A 156 8.71 -8.29 16.91
N PRO A 157 8.45 -8.38 18.23
CA PRO A 157 7.10 -8.61 18.73
C PRO A 157 6.07 -7.55 18.26
N GLU A 158 6.54 -6.34 17.95
CA GLU A 158 5.71 -5.24 17.45
C GLU A 158 5.46 -5.31 15.93
N GLY A 159 5.96 -6.35 15.24
CA GLY A 159 5.81 -6.54 13.80
C GLY A 159 6.74 -5.68 12.94
N LEU A 160 7.83 -5.18 13.49
CA LEU A 160 8.86 -4.48 12.73
C LEU A 160 9.88 -5.46 12.15
N ILE A 161 10.41 -5.18 10.99
CA ILE A 161 11.56 -5.91 10.44
C ILE A 161 12.83 -5.36 11.09
N ARG A 162 13.54 -6.23 11.80
CA ARG A 162 14.82 -5.92 12.44
C ARG A 162 15.97 -6.39 11.55
N LEU A 163 16.85 -5.49 11.22
CA LEU A 163 18.15 -5.77 10.59
C LEU A 163 19.22 -5.64 11.66
N HIS A 164 19.85 -6.77 12.00
CA HIS A 164 20.97 -6.82 12.96
C HIS A 164 22.30 -6.97 12.23
N PRO A 165 23.14 -5.93 12.14
CA PRO A 165 24.43 -5.98 11.48
C PRO A 165 25.36 -7.00 12.15
N VAL A 166 25.78 -8.01 11.40
CA VAL A 166 26.78 -9.01 11.84
C VAL A 166 28.16 -8.76 11.23
N LYS A 167 28.22 -8.00 10.15
CA LYS A 167 29.46 -7.59 9.50
C LYS A 167 29.27 -6.23 8.84
N THR A 168 30.20 -5.32 9.13
CA THR A 168 30.26 -4.01 8.49
C THR A 168 31.63 -3.82 7.86
N ARG A 169 31.64 -3.34 6.62
CA ARG A 169 32.85 -2.94 5.90
C ARG A 169 32.69 -1.51 5.46
N ILE A 170 33.78 -0.74 5.59
CA ILE A 170 33.88 0.58 4.99
C ILE A 170 35.00 0.52 3.96
N LEU A 171 34.73 1.05 2.78
CA LEU A 171 35.62 0.99 1.64
C LEU A 171 36.42 2.30 1.57
N GLY A 172 37.74 2.22 1.39
CA GLY A 172 38.59 3.38 1.09
C GLY A 172 39.10 4.19 2.29
N VAL A 173 38.93 3.73 3.52
CA VAL A 173 39.46 4.40 4.75
C VAL A 173 40.45 3.50 5.46
N ASN A 174 41.62 4.06 5.87
CA ASN A 174 42.60 3.32 6.65
C ASN A 174 42.02 2.86 7.98
N GLY A 175 42.21 1.56 8.32
CA GLY A 175 41.49 0.87 9.40
C GLY A 175 41.64 1.47 10.83
N ASN A 176 42.61 2.35 11.09
CA ASN A 176 42.86 2.93 12.42
C ASN A 176 41.87 4.04 12.80
N ASP A 177 41.40 4.84 11.86
CA ASP A 177 40.35 5.87 12.11
C ASP A 177 38.96 5.28 12.17
N LEU A 178 38.79 4.13 11.57
CA LEU A 178 37.55 3.37 11.52
C LEU A 178 37.22 2.75 12.88
N MET A 179 38.20 2.15 13.54
CA MET A 179 38.02 1.53 14.86
C MET A 179 37.51 2.51 15.91
N LYS A 180 37.85 3.79 15.80
CA LYS A 180 37.32 4.85 16.67
C LYS A 180 35.89 5.24 16.35
N ALA A 181 35.46 5.21 15.07
CA ALA A 181 34.10 5.51 14.66
C ALA A 181 33.13 4.36 14.99
N PHE A 182 33.59 3.11 15.00
CA PHE A 182 32.75 1.92 15.26
C PHE A 182 32.53 1.63 16.78
N HIS A 183 33.18 2.29 17.68
CA HIS A 183 32.79 2.29 19.10
C HIS A 183 31.54 3.14 19.37
N LEU A 184 31.08 3.91 18.36
CA LEU A 184 29.80 4.63 18.40
C LEU A 184 28.70 3.74 17.80
N SER A 185 27.57 3.60 18.50
CA SER A 185 26.38 2.92 17.97
C SER A 185 25.92 3.58 16.67
N LEU A 186 25.29 2.81 15.77
CA LEU A 186 24.68 3.33 14.53
C LEU A 186 23.73 4.51 14.80
N GLU A 187 23.01 4.47 15.92
CA GLU A 187 22.12 5.54 16.40
C GLU A 187 22.83 6.89 16.54
N LYS A 188 24.10 6.91 16.95
CA LYS A 188 24.90 8.14 17.09
C LYS A 188 25.47 8.64 15.77
N ILE A 189 25.55 7.76 14.77
CA ILE A 189 26.18 8.04 13.48
C ILE A 189 25.15 8.45 12.45
N LEU A 190 23.96 7.83 12.43
CA LEU A 190 22.92 7.99 11.44
C LEU A 190 21.71 8.74 12.02
N ASP A 191 21.45 9.93 11.51
CA ASP A 191 20.17 10.61 11.74
C ASP A 191 19.18 10.18 10.65
N LEU A 192 18.26 9.26 11.01
CA LEU A 192 17.20 8.75 10.13
C LEU A 192 15.82 9.32 10.50
N SER A 193 15.74 10.38 11.28
CA SER A 193 14.49 10.98 11.77
C SER A 193 13.54 11.41 10.66
N LYS A 194 14.06 11.71 9.46
CA LYS A 194 13.26 12.07 8.27
C LYS A 194 12.87 10.86 7.41
N ALA A 195 13.47 9.70 7.63
CA ALA A 195 13.15 8.47 6.91
C ALA A 195 11.92 7.81 7.55
N LYS A 196 10.74 7.99 6.93
CA LYS A 196 9.48 7.42 7.46
C LYS A 196 9.58 5.92 7.61
N GLY A 197 9.15 5.39 8.76
CA GLY A 197 9.13 3.96 9.03
C GLY A 197 10.51 3.33 9.27
N VAL A 198 11.58 4.13 9.40
CA VAL A 198 12.93 3.64 9.72
C VAL A 198 13.38 4.20 11.06
N THR A 199 13.83 3.33 11.95
CA THR A 199 14.35 3.72 13.27
C THR A 199 15.64 2.96 13.53
N VAL A 200 16.60 3.61 14.19
CA VAL A 200 17.82 2.96 14.68
C VAL A 200 17.72 2.85 16.20
N LYS A 201 17.97 1.66 16.74
CA LYS A 201 18.02 1.40 18.17
C LYS A 201 19.31 0.66 18.51
N GLY A 202 20.26 1.36 19.11
CA GLY A 202 21.60 0.83 19.32
C GLY A 202 22.30 0.55 17.98
N ASN A 203 22.51 -0.73 17.68
CA ASN A 203 23.09 -1.19 16.40
C ASN A 203 22.06 -1.80 15.46
N ASP A 204 20.80 -1.90 15.86
CA ASP A 204 19.75 -2.47 15.03
C ASP A 204 19.06 -1.38 14.21
N ILE A 205 18.73 -1.73 12.95
CA ILE A 205 17.85 -0.93 12.11
C ILE A 205 16.49 -1.60 12.15
N LEU A 206 15.46 -0.85 12.55
CA LEU A 206 14.08 -1.29 12.62
C LEU A 206 13.30 -0.64 11.49
N LEU A 207 12.63 -1.45 10.68
CA LEU A 207 11.81 -1.00 9.56
C LEU A 207 10.35 -1.34 9.87
N ASP A 208 9.49 -0.34 9.80
CA ASP A 208 8.05 -0.57 9.79
C ASP A 208 7.64 -0.91 8.35
N PRO A 209 7.30 -2.18 8.05
CA PRO A 209 7.18 -2.65 6.66
C PRO A 209 6.02 -2.03 5.90
N VAL A 210 5.05 -1.43 6.61
CA VAL A 210 3.92 -0.75 5.98
C VAL A 210 4.13 0.76 5.90
N LYS A 211 4.80 1.38 6.86
CA LYS A 211 5.06 2.83 6.85
C LYS A 211 6.17 3.27 5.90
N ILE A 212 7.07 2.36 5.53
CA ILE A 212 8.10 2.65 4.53
C ILE A 212 7.56 2.72 3.10
N LEU A 213 6.32 2.29 2.86
CA LEU A 213 5.72 2.25 1.53
C LEU A 213 5.06 3.59 1.16
N PRO A 214 5.07 3.96 -0.14
CA PRO A 214 4.24 5.06 -0.63
C PRO A 214 2.75 4.69 -0.62
N PRO A 215 1.84 5.67 -0.80
CA PRO A 215 0.42 5.40 -0.94
C PRO A 215 0.09 4.36 -2.03
N PRO A 216 -0.98 3.55 -1.82
CA PRO A 216 -1.99 3.65 -0.77
C PRO A 216 -1.46 3.24 0.60
N ALA A 217 -2.07 3.78 1.67
CA ALA A 217 -1.72 3.38 3.02
C ALA A 217 -2.01 1.89 3.24
N ILE A 218 -1.12 1.22 3.95
CA ILE A 218 -1.26 -0.20 4.30
C ILE A 218 -1.26 -0.31 5.82
N GLU A 219 -2.12 -1.15 6.37
CA GLU A 219 -2.18 -1.53 7.78
C GLU A 219 -1.94 -3.03 7.91
N GLY A 220 -1.16 -3.43 8.89
CA GLY A 220 -0.83 -4.83 9.16
C GLY A 220 0.44 -4.95 10.00
N HIS A 221 0.67 -6.14 10.52
CA HIS A 221 1.84 -6.46 11.33
C HIS A 221 2.57 -7.64 10.73
N ALA A 222 3.87 -7.49 10.49
CA ALA A 222 4.67 -8.62 10.05
C ALA A 222 4.77 -9.67 11.17
N THR A 223 4.56 -10.93 10.83
CA THR A 223 4.65 -12.09 11.73
C THR A 223 5.86 -12.95 11.44
N ALA A 224 6.37 -12.91 10.20
CA ALA A 224 7.60 -13.59 9.83
C ALA A 224 8.33 -12.85 8.71
N VAL A 225 9.65 -13.07 8.62
CA VAL A 225 10.49 -12.63 7.51
C VAL A 225 11.51 -13.72 7.20
N ARG A 226 11.74 -13.99 5.92
CA ARG A 226 12.76 -14.92 5.46
C ARG A 226 13.34 -14.47 4.12
N THR A 227 14.50 -14.96 3.80
CA THR A 227 15.06 -14.87 2.45
C THR A 227 14.60 -16.10 1.64
N ASP A 228 14.31 -15.90 0.36
CA ASP A 228 13.89 -16.95 -0.56
C ASP A 228 14.46 -16.61 -1.96
N GLY A 229 15.55 -17.29 -2.32
CA GLY A 229 16.33 -16.91 -3.50
C GLY A 229 16.90 -15.49 -3.37
N ASP A 230 16.53 -14.61 -4.29
CA ASP A 230 16.91 -13.19 -4.31
C ASP A 230 15.87 -12.28 -3.62
N GLU A 231 14.83 -12.84 -3.02
CA GLU A 231 13.75 -12.11 -2.37
C GLU A 231 13.88 -12.09 -0.84
N LEU A 232 13.45 -11.00 -0.25
CA LEU A 232 13.07 -10.90 1.15
C LEU A 232 11.55 -11.06 1.22
N VAL A 233 11.10 -12.20 1.78
CA VAL A 233 9.69 -12.54 1.89
C VAL A 233 9.20 -12.21 3.28
N GLN A 234 8.14 -11.42 3.36
CA GLN A 234 7.48 -10.99 4.59
C GLN A 234 6.11 -11.65 4.67
N THR A 235 5.77 -12.15 5.85
CA THR A 235 4.42 -12.67 6.15
C THR A 235 3.74 -11.70 7.10
N PHE A 236 2.48 -11.37 6.82
CA PHE A 236 1.61 -10.54 7.65
C PHE A 236 0.43 -11.38 8.13
N GLY A 237 0.05 -11.20 9.39
CA GLY A 237 -1.08 -11.90 9.99
C GLY A 237 -0.95 -13.42 9.98
N SER A 238 -2.09 -14.11 10.00
CA SER A 238 -2.19 -15.57 9.96
C SER A 238 -3.24 -16.02 8.95
N PRO A 239 -2.98 -17.06 8.13
CA PRO A 239 -3.98 -17.59 7.21
C PRO A 239 -5.22 -18.15 7.90
N ALA A 240 -5.10 -18.57 9.18
CA ALA A 240 -6.22 -19.09 9.96
C ALA A 240 -7.20 -17.97 10.38
N ASP A 241 -6.69 -16.74 10.57
CA ASP A 241 -7.50 -15.61 11.02
C ASP A 241 -8.09 -14.80 9.85
N ALA A 242 -7.63 -15.06 8.63
CA ALA A 242 -8.07 -14.37 7.44
C ALA A 242 -9.23 -15.12 6.76
N PRO A 243 -10.45 -14.55 6.70
CA PRO A 243 -11.58 -15.19 6.05
C PRO A 243 -11.29 -15.53 4.59
N ALA A 244 -11.70 -16.72 4.16
CA ALA A 244 -11.58 -17.10 2.75
C ALA A 244 -12.40 -16.14 1.87
N LEU A 245 -11.79 -15.71 0.77
CA LEU A 245 -12.46 -14.92 -0.25
C LEU A 245 -12.11 -15.57 -1.60
N VAL A 246 -13.06 -16.37 -2.10
CA VAL A 246 -12.87 -17.18 -3.32
C VAL A 246 -13.39 -16.36 -4.51
N PRO A 247 -12.58 -16.14 -5.55
CA PRO A 247 -13.04 -15.45 -6.75
C PRO A 247 -13.99 -16.32 -7.58
N PRO A 248 -14.86 -15.72 -8.42
CA PRO A 248 -15.77 -16.44 -9.32
C PRO A 248 -15.05 -17.39 -10.29
N ASP A 249 -13.94 -16.95 -10.87
CA ASP A 249 -13.10 -17.80 -11.72
C ASP A 249 -11.80 -18.17 -11.00
N THR A 250 -11.77 -19.38 -10.46
CA THR A 250 -10.58 -19.93 -9.77
C THR A 250 -9.53 -20.49 -10.73
N ALA A 251 -9.87 -20.69 -12.01
CA ALA A 251 -8.97 -21.19 -13.04
C ALA A 251 -8.20 -20.10 -13.77
N ALA A 252 -8.51 -18.82 -13.49
CA ALA A 252 -7.93 -17.67 -14.20
C ALA A 252 -6.42 -17.44 -13.95
N GLY A 253 -5.78 -18.21 -13.04
CA GLY A 253 -4.38 -18.01 -12.67
C GLY A 253 -4.18 -16.81 -11.72
N PRO A 254 -3.27 -15.87 -12.01
CA PRO A 254 -3.10 -14.66 -11.20
C PRO A 254 -4.35 -13.78 -11.20
N TYR A 255 -4.75 -13.30 -10.02
CA TYR A 255 -5.97 -12.48 -9.90
C TYR A 255 -5.89 -11.46 -8.77
N MET A 256 -6.75 -10.45 -8.87
CA MET A 256 -7.17 -9.55 -7.80
C MET A 256 -8.70 -9.60 -7.72
N PHE A 257 -9.26 -9.91 -6.55
CA PHE A 257 -10.70 -10.03 -6.36
C PHE A 257 -11.18 -9.11 -5.24
N TYR A 258 -12.26 -8.39 -5.51
CA TYR A 258 -12.86 -7.38 -4.65
C TYR A 258 -14.33 -7.74 -4.43
N LYS A 259 -14.78 -7.73 -3.15
CA LYS A 259 -16.16 -8.06 -2.81
C LYS A 259 -16.70 -7.19 -1.68
N GLY A 260 -17.93 -6.72 -1.87
CA GLY A 260 -18.65 -5.86 -0.93
C GLY A 260 -18.24 -4.41 -0.99
N GLY A 261 -18.88 -3.58 -0.19
CA GLY A 261 -18.63 -2.15 -0.13
C GLY A 261 -18.93 -1.39 -1.41
N THR A 262 -18.52 -0.12 -1.43
CA THR A 262 -18.66 0.75 -2.60
C THR A 262 -17.31 1.05 -3.21
N LEU A 263 -17.13 0.72 -4.48
CA LEU A 263 -15.87 0.84 -5.21
C LEU A 263 -16.02 1.71 -6.44
N HIS A 264 -15.17 2.73 -6.57
CA HIS A 264 -15.06 3.57 -7.76
C HIS A 264 -13.83 3.17 -8.57
N PHE A 265 -14.05 2.54 -9.72
CA PHE A 265 -13.02 2.01 -10.60
C PHE A 265 -13.14 2.63 -12.00
N GLY A 266 -12.25 3.55 -12.32
CA GLY A 266 -12.33 4.35 -13.54
C GLY A 266 -13.58 5.23 -13.57
N LYS A 267 -14.53 4.93 -14.49
CA LYS A 267 -15.82 5.61 -14.58
C LYS A 267 -16.95 4.82 -13.92
N LEU A 268 -16.66 3.64 -13.41
CA LEU A 268 -17.67 2.73 -12.87
C LEU A 268 -17.75 2.91 -11.36
N LEU A 269 -18.96 3.16 -10.84
CA LEU A 269 -19.28 3.11 -9.42
C LEU A 269 -20.06 1.81 -9.18
N MET A 270 -19.48 0.93 -8.37
CA MET A 270 -20.08 -0.33 -7.96
C MET A 270 -20.58 -0.20 -6.53
N LEU A 271 -21.86 -0.47 -6.30
CA LEU A 271 -22.47 -0.65 -5.00
C LEU A 271 -22.49 -2.14 -4.72
N ASP A 272 -22.09 -2.56 -3.51
CA ASP A 272 -21.88 -3.98 -3.19
C ASP A 272 -20.98 -4.66 -4.24
N ALA A 273 -19.78 -4.14 -4.38
CA ALA A 273 -18.86 -4.49 -5.45
C ALA A 273 -18.57 -6.00 -5.51
N GLU A 274 -18.61 -6.56 -6.71
CA GLU A 274 -18.04 -7.87 -7.01
C GLU A 274 -17.22 -7.74 -8.30
N MET A 275 -15.87 -7.70 -8.16
CA MET A 275 -15.00 -7.50 -9.30
C MET A 275 -13.77 -8.41 -9.19
N GLN A 276 -13.57 -9.22 -10.23
CA GLN A 276 -12.34 -9.98 -10.41
C GLN A 276 -11.51 -9.38 -11.54
N ILE A 277 -10.26 -9.05 -11.28
CA ILE A 277 -9.28 -8.62 -12.27
C ILE A 277 -8.33 -9.79 -12.54
N VAL A 278 -8.15 -10.14 -13.81
CA VAL A 278 -7.27 -11.22 -14.28
C VAL A 278 -6.35 -10.70 -15.39
N ASP A 279 -5.22 -11.38 -15.62
CA ASP A 279 -4.33 -11.07 -16.74
C ASP A 279 -5.01 -11.49 -18.07
N ALA A 280 -5.22 -10.53 -18.97
CA ALA A 280 -5.74 -10.80 -20.32
C ALA A 280 -4.79 -11.67 -21.17
N ARG A 281 -3.56 -11.81 -20.77
CA ARG A 281 -2.53 -12.66 -21.40
C ARG A 281 -1.93 -13.55 -20.33
N PRO A 282 -2.43 -14.77 -20.13
CA PRO A 282 -2.04 -15.65 -19.03
C PRO A 282 -0.54 -15.71 -18.82
N SER A 283 -0.12 -15.53 -17.59
CA SER A 283 1.25 -15.55 -17.11
C SER A 283 1.28 -16.14 -15.70
N THR A 284 2.47 -16.44 -15.17
CA THR A 284 2.61 -16.90 -13.79
C THR A 284 2.34 -15.78 -12.78
N TRP A 285 2.64 -14.53 -13.15
CA TRP A 285 2.50 -13.33 -12.35
C TRP A 285 1.80 -12.24 -13.16
N PHE A 286 0.86 -11.55 -12.52
CA PHE A 286 0.19 -10.41 -13.12
C PHE A 286 0.84 -9.11 -12.69
N ASP A 287 1.39 -8.36 -13.63
CA ASP A 287 2.01 -7.06 -13.41
C ASP A 287 0.94 -5.97 -13.39
N PHE A 288 0.65 -5.45 -12.19
CA PHE A 288 -0.36 -4.43 -11.95
C PHE A 288 0.23 -3.13 -11.40
N SER A 289 -0.17 -2.00 -11.96
CA SER A 289 0.19 -0.66 -11.47
C SER A 289 -1.04 0.18 -11.19
N LEU A 290 -1.22 0.62 -9.93
CA LEU A 290 -2.32 1.50 -9.58
C LEU A 290 -2.23 2.86 -10.29
N ASP A 291 -1.02 3.36 -10.55
CA ASP A 291 -0.81 4.62 -11.27
C ASP A 291 -1.15 4.51 -12.77
N ARG A 292 -1.10 3.29 -13.34
CA ARG A 292 -1.33 3.02 -14.76
C ARG A 292 -2.47 2.04 -15.06
N TYR A 293 -3.31 1.74 -14.05
CA TYR A 293 -4.37 0.73 -14.23
C TYR A 293 -5.36 1.08 -15.34
N LYS A 294 -5.60 2.37 -15.60
CA LYS A 294 -6.47 2.79 -16.71
C LYS A 294 -5.93 2.41 -18.08
N GLU A 295 -4.60 2.50 -18.26
CA GLU A 295 -3.95 2.06 -19.50
C GLU A 295 -4.05 0.54 -19.65
N GLN A 296 -3.84 -0.20 -18.54
CA GLN A 296 -3.99 -1.65 -18.51
C GLN A 296 -5.45 -2.07 -18.81
N LEU A 297 -6.41 -1.34 -18.25
CA LEU A 297 -7.85 -1.57 -18.45
C LEU A 297 -8.25 -1.33 -19.91
N VAL A 298 -7.86 -0.19 -20.50
CA VAL A 298 -8.19 0.16 -21.91
C VAL A 298 -7.56 -0.82 -22.90
N ALA A 299 -6.40 -1.37 -22.55
CA ALA A 299 -5.73 -2.37 -23.38
C ALA A 299 -6.38 -3.77 -23.30
N GLY A 300 -7.26 -4.00 -22.34
CA GLY A 300 -7.98 -5.24 -22.09
C GLY A 300 -9.44 -5.18 -22.50
N TYR A 301 -10.26 -5.94 -21.77
CA TYR A 301 -11.73 -5.97 -21.93
C TYR A 301 -12.37 -6.39 -20.61
N SER A 302 -13.70 -6.29 -20.52
CA SER A 302 -14.47 -6.76 -19.37
C SER A 302 -15.71 -7.53 -19.81
N ARG A 303 -16.22 -8.39 -18.93
CA ARG A 303 -17.50 -9.05 -19.07
C ARG A 303 -18.30 -8.98 -17.77
N THR A 304 -19.62 -8.89 -17.88
CA THR A 304 -20.52 -9.00 -16.73
C THR A 304 -20.74 -10.47 -16.41
N LEU A 305 -20.66 -10.83 -15.15
CA LEU A 305 -21.00 -12.16 -14.64
C LEU A 305 -22.52 -12.31 -14.49
N SER A 306 -23.00 -13.54 -14.31
CA SER A 306 -24.44 -13.84 -14.20
C SER A 306 -25.12 -13.22 -12.98
N ASP A 307 -24.37 -12.94 -11.93
CA ASP A 307 -24.77 -12.30 -10.68
C ASP A 307 -24.57 -10.77 -10.66
N LEU A 308 -24.36 -10.16 -11.84
CA LEU A 308 -24.03 -8.74 -12.05
C LEU A 308 -22.60 -8.36 -11.58
N GLY A 309 -21.79 -9.30 -11.15
CA GLY A 309 -20.36 -9.07 -10.91
C GLY A 309 -19.62 -8.72 -12.19
N LEU A 310 -18.43 -8.17 -12.05
CA LEU A 310 -17.58 -7.74 -13.15
C LEU A 310 -16.30 -8.57 -13.19
N GLU A 311 -16.02 -9.19 -14.33
CA GLU A 311 -14.71 -9.76 -14.59
C GLU A 311 -13.96 -8.87 -15.58
N VAL A 312 -12.76 -8.45 -15.18
CA VAL A 312 -11.93 -7.48 -15.90
C VAL A 312 -10.64 -8.15 -16.36
N TYR A 313 -10.47 -8.27 -17.64
CA TYR A 313 -9.26 -8.79 -18.27
C TYR A 313 -8.34 -7.63 -18.59
N MET A 314 -7.31 -7.42 -17.75
CA MET A 314 -6.34 -6.34 -17.91
C MET A 314 -5.05 -6.86 -18.53
N VAL A 315 -4.41 -6.04 -19.36
CA VAL A 315 -3.07 -6.37 -19.89
C VAL A 315 -2.03 -6.06 -18.82
N GLY A 316 -1.15 -7.01 -18.52
CA GLY A 316 -0.03 -6.81 -17.59
C GLY A 316 0.83 -5.59 -17.97
N LEU A 317 1.35 -4.89 -16.97
CA LEU A 317 2.13 -3.65 -17.17
C LEU A 317 3.34 -3.86 -18.09
N ASP A 318 4.01 -4.99 -17.94
CA ASP A 318 5.15 -5.43 -18.77
C ASP A 318 4.80 -5.56 -20.26
N LYS A 319 3.52 -5.81 -20.57
CA LYS A 319 3.00 -6.05 -21.92
C LYS A 319 2.36 -4.82 -22.56
N LEU A 320 2.22 -3.70 -21.83
CA LEU A 320 1.63 -2.46 -22.38
C LEU A 320 2.50 -1.82 -23.45
N ALA A 321 3.81 -1.77 -23.27
CA ALA A 321 4.76 -1.16 -24.20
C ALA A 321 4.78 -1.82 -25.60
N SER A 322 4.37 -3.10 -25.69
CA SER A 322 4.31 -3.84 -26.94
C SER A 322 3.17 -3.39 -27.87
N ARG A 323 2.20 -2.59 -27.40
CA ARG A 323 1.05 -2.11 -28.19
C ARG A 323 1.20 -0.70 -28.76
N VAL A 324 2.04 0.14 -28.17
CA VAL A 324 2.25 1.52 -28.68
C VAL A 324 2.89 1.52 -30.07
N GLY A 325 3.55 0.43 -30.47
CA GLY A 325 4.09 0.26 -31.82
C GLY A 325 3.14 -0.38 -32.85
N GLN A 326 1.93 -0.81 -32.46
CA GLN A 326 0.98 -1.52 -33.35
C GLN A 326 -0.27 -0.73 -33.74
N ILE A 327 -0.45 0.52 -33.28
CA ILE A 327 -1.64 1.32 -33.56
C ILE A 327 -1.50 2.16 -34.85
N ASP A 328 -0.36 2.21 -35.48
CA ASP A 328 -0.16 2.94 -36.76
C ASP A 328 -0.17 2.00 -37.96
N SER A 329 -1.35 1.49 -38.31
CA SER A 329 -1.69 1.11 -39.67
C SER A 329 -3.21 1.15 -39.87
N PRO A 330 -3.76 2.27 -40.34
CA PRO A 330 -5.14 2.28 -40.82
C PRO A 330 -5.15 1.70 -42.24
N GLY A 331 -5.81 0.58 -42.44
CA GLY A 331 -6.11 0.18 -43.79
C GLY A 331 -6.04 -1.30 -44.09
N GLY A 332 -7.14 -1.97 -44.05
CA GLY A 332 -7.32 -3.32 -44.54
C GLY A 332 -8.76 -3.79 -44.36
N HIS A 333 -9.72 -3.15 -45.07
CA HIS A 333 -11.04 -3.77 -45.28
C HIS A 333 -10.85 -5.08 -46.05
N PRO A 334 -11.36 -6.20 -45.62
CA PRO A 334 -11.50 -7.35 -46.50
C PRO A 334 -12.57 -7.01 -47.53
N LYS A 335 -12.19 -6.99 -48.79
CA LYS A 335 -13.12 -7.07 -49.91
C LYS A 335 -13.74 -8.47 -49.90
N GLN A 336 -15.03 -8.47 -50.19
CA GLN A 336 -15.94 -9.61 -50.31
C GLN A 336 -15.36 -10.79 -51.09
#